data_ddb4c8fb48272b32202cb842149d1d9e
#
_entry.id   ddb4c8fb48272b32202cb842149d1d9e
#
_cell.length_a   1.000
_cell.length_b   1.000
_cell.length_c   1.000
_cell.angle_alpha   90.00
_cell.angle_beta   90.00
_cell.angle_gamma   90.00
#
_symmetry.space_group_name_H-M   'P 1'
#
loop_
_entity.id
_entity.type
_entity.pdbx_description
1 polymer ?
#
loop_
_entity_poly.entity_id
_entity_poly.type
_entity_poly.pdbx_seq_one_letter_code
_entity_poly.pdbx_strand_id
1 'polypeptide(L)'
;MIEGILIGLKTALTFQNILMVMIGCFFGTIIGMLPGLGPMTAIALMIPITYGFDPATGLILMAGVYYGAVFGGSTSSILLNAPGVPGTVATSFDGYPMAQQGKAGKALAIAAWSSFAGGTLASIYLLFLAPSLSKVSLSFRSPDYFALMILGLTAIAAFSSKGQFLKAMMMVVLGLMLASVGQDSLSDISRFTFNNMNLSDGISFVLVVMATFAMSEALTIILKRNDPSAVAKQVSLTELGSIKINKEERGKMLKAIPRNSIIGFLIGVLPGAGATIASFLAYGMERNFVSDEEKEKFGKGSVHGLTAPETANNAACSGAFVPLLTLGIPGSGTTAVMLGALLGFGIQPGPRLYITNPEIFWSVIMSMYIGMVVLLILNLSLIPYIAIILAVPKNYLIPLILFFSITGIYVMSFNNFDIYLMIGIAVIATFMRLYDFPMPPLILAFVLGGLMEENLRRSLLISDGSWTFLWDRPLTAAIIGITILIVGWQIYKTIKSKKI
;
A
#
# COMPACT_ATOMS: atom_id res chain seq x y z
N MET A 1 18.60 13.76 -15.27
CA MET A 1 18.60 12.48 -14.55
C MET A 1 19.77 12.36 -13.57
N ILE A 2 21.02 12.49 -14.04
CA ILE A 2 22.21 12.39 -13.16
C ILE A 2 22.16 13.42 -12.04
N GLU A 3 21.87 14.68 -12.36
CA GLU A 3 21.71 15.75 -11.38
C GLU A 3 20.62 15.44 -10.34
N GLY A 4 19.48 14.91 -10.78
CA GLY A 4 18.41 14.50 -9.88
C GLY A 4 18.83 13.35 -8.94
N ILE A 5 19.57 12.34 -9.46
CA ILE A 5 20.12 11.26 -8.64
C ILE A 5 21.08 11.82 -7.58
N LEU A 6 21.93 12.79 -7.94
CA LEU A 6 22.85 13.43 -6.99
C LEU A 6 22.09 14.22 -5.90
N ILE A 7 21.05 14.96 -6.28
CA ILE A 7 20.16 15.65 -5.32
C ILE A 7 19.53 14.62 -4.37
N GLY A 8 18.92 13.58 -4.93
CA GLY A 8 18.29 12.53 -4.15
C GLY A 8 19.24 11.81 -3.21
N LEU A 9 20.44 11.48 -3.65
CA LEU A 9 21.47 10.85 -2.81
C LEU A 9 21.94 11.79 -1.71
N LYS A 10 22.17 13.07 -2.02
CA LYS A 10 22.57 14.06 -1.02
C LYS A 10 21.55 14.16 0.11
N THR A 11 20.26 14.18 -0.22
CA THR A 11 19.19 14.24 0.78
C THR A 11 19.02 12.90 1.49
N ALA A 12 18.94 11.78 0.77
CA ALA A 12 18.70 10.46 1.36
C ALA A 12 19.86 9.98 2.27
N LEU A 13 21.10 10.41 1.99
CA LEU A 13 22.28 10.05 2.78
C LEU A 13 22.56 10.99 3.98
N THR A 14 21.71 11.98 4.24
CA THR A 14 21.83 12.76 5.49
C THR A 14 21.61 11.82 6.67
N PHE A 15 22.31 12.11 7.78
CA PHE A 15 22.19 11.29 9.02
C PHE A 15 20.73 11.15 9.46
N GLN A 16 19.97 12.24 9.41
CA GLN A 16 18.55 12.26 9.75
C GLN A 16 17.74 11.29 8.86
N ASN A 17 17.94 11.33 7.54
CA ASN A 17 17.18 10.51 6.60
C ASN A 17 17.57 9.03 6.65
N ILE A 18 18.85 8.72 6.86
CA ILE A 18 19.29 7.34 7.14
C ILE A 18 18.60 6.81 8.41
N LEU A 19 18.58 7.61 9.47
CA LEU A 19 17.90 7.24 10.72
C LEU A 19 16.40 7.03 10.49
N MET A 20 15.73 7.89 9.70
CA MET A 20 14.32 7.73 9.39
C MET A 20 14.03 6.50 8.53
N VAL A 21 14.89 6.17 7.56
CA VAL A 21 14.81 4.89 6.83
C VAL A 21 14.90 3.71 7.81
N MET A 22 15.86 3.72 8.72
CA MET A 22 16.05 2.64 9.69
C MET A 22 14.84 2.50 10.62
N ILE A 23 14.35 3.60 11.17
CA ILE A 23 13.16 3.65 12.04
C ILE A 23 11.94 3.13 11.26
N GLY A 24 11.73 3.63 10.04
CA GLY A 24 10.61 3.21 9.19
C GLY A 24 10.66 1.71 8.87
N CYS A 25 11.82 1.21 8.46
CA CYS A 25 12.02 -0.21 8.17
C CYS A 25 11.79 -1.08 9.42
N PHE A 26 12.29 -0.66 10.59
CA PHE A 26 12.14 -1.40 11.83
C PHE A 26 10.69 -1.46 12.31
N PHE A 27 10.04 -0.31 12.47
CA PHE A 27 8.63 -0.27 12.90
C PHE A 27 7.69 -0.89 11.86
N GLY A 28 7.95 -0.64 10.57
CA GLY A 28 7.22 -1.29 9.50
C GLY A 28 7.30 -2.81 9.60
N THR A 29 8.51 -3.36 9.77
CA THR A 29 8.72 -4.81 9.90
C THR A 29 7.96 -5.37 11.11
N ILE A 30 8.04 -4.73 12.26
CA ILE A 30 7.32 -5.18 13.48
C ILE A 30 5.81 -5.18 13.25
N ILE A 31 5.24 -4.06 12.76
CA ILE A 31 3.79 -3.93 12.57
C ILE A 31 3.31 -4.87 11.47
N GLY A 32 4.10 -5.02 10.40
CA GLY A 32 3.78 -5.92 9.30
C GLY A 32 3.80 -7.40 9.66
N MET A 33 4.58 -7.81 10.67
CA MET A 33 4.56 -9.17 11.21
C MET A 33 3.26 -9.50 11.93
N LEU A 34 2.55 -8.48 12.43
CA LEU A 34 1.34 -8.67 13.22
C LEU A 34 0.14 -8.90 12.31
N PRO A 35 -0.47 -10.11 12.30
CA PRO A 35 -1.58 -10.41 11.42
C PRO A 35 -2.75 -9.42 11.62
N GLY A 36 -3.22 -8.85 10.52
CA GLY A 36 -4.34 -7.92 10.49
C GLY A 36 -3.98 -6.44 10.47
N LEU A 37 -2.76 -6.02 10.90
CA LEU A 37 -2.42 -4.59 10.93
C LEU A 37 -2.03 -4.03 9.56
N GLY A 38 -1.15 -4.70 8.84
CA GLY A 38 -0.77 -4.32 7.48
C GLY A 38 -0.05 -2.97 7.34
N PRO A 39 0.42 -2.64 6.09
CA PRO A 39 1.22 -1.45 5.85
C PRO A 39 0.42 -0.14 5.96
N MET A 40 -0.87 -0.16 5.65
CA MET A 40 -1.72 1.04 5.77
C MET A 40 -1.84 1.50 7.22
N THR A 41 -2.09 0.56 8.14
CA THR A 41 -2.12 0.84 9.58
C THR A 41 -0.76 1.31 10.08
N ALA A 42 0.33 0.67 9.62
CA ALA A 42 1.68 1.05 10.01
C ALA A 42 2.01 2.50 9.60
N ILE A 43 1.69 2.89 8.36
CA ILE A 43 1.89 4.27 7.89
C ILE A 43 0.96 5.23 8.65
N ALA A 44 -0.32 4.88 8.82
CA ALA A 44 -1.28 5.72 9.53
C ALA A 44 -0.76 6.12 10.92
N LEU A 45 -0.24 5.15 11.68
CA LEU A 45 0.33 5.39 13.01
C LEU A 45 1.58 6.30 12.97
N MET A 46 2.33 6.31 11.86
CA MET A 46 3.54 7.12 11.72
C MET A 46 3.27 8.52 11.16
N ILE A 47 2.15 8.76 10.46
CA ILE A 47 1.84 10.06 9.86
C ILE A 47 1.94 11.22 10.86
N PRO A 48 1.38 11.17 12.08
CA PRO A 48 1.49 12.27 13.02
C PRO A 48 2.94 12.63 13.35
N ILE A 49 3.83 11.63 13.37
CA ILE A 49 5.27 11.84 13.61
C ILE A 49 5.91 12.55 12.42
N THR A 50 5.47 12.26 11.18
CA THR A 50 6.04 12.85 9.97
C THR A 50 5.85 14.35 9.86
N TYR A 51 4.80 14.90 10.44
CA TYR A 51 4.55 16.35 10.44
C TYR A 51 5.55 17.16 11.27
N GLY A 52 6.35 16.51 12.12
CA GLY A 52 7.48 17.12 12.82
C GLY A 52 8.75 17.31 11.96
N PHE A 53 8.73 16.84 10.70
CA PHE A 53 9.88 16.85 9.80
C PHE A 53 9.54 17.54 8.48
N ASP A 54 10.56 17.81 7.67
CA ASP A 54 10.35 18.26 6.29
C ASP A 54 9.66 17.15 5.46
N PRO A 55 8.95 17.52 4.35
CA PRO A 55 8.19 16.57 3.56
C PRO A 55 9.01 15.41 2.95
N ALA A 56 10.28 15.66 2.59
CA ALA A 56 11.16 14.63 2.04
C ALA A 56 11.47 13.57 3.10
N THR A 57 11.84 14.01 4.30
CA THR A 57 12.10 13.16 5.46
C THR A 57 10.85 12.37 5.89
N GLY A 58 9.70 13.02 5.93
CA GLY A 58 8.41 12.36 6.22
C GLY A 58 8.08 11.26 5.22
N LEU A 59 8.26 11.52 3.93
CA LEU A 59 7.98 10.54 2.88
C LEU A 59 9.01 9.39 2.87
N ILE A 60 10.27 9.66 3.18
CA ILE A 60 11.32 8.65 3.36
C ILE A 60 10.96 7.70 4.51
N LEU A 61 10.53 8.24 5.66
CA LEU A 61 10.06 7.44 6.79
C LEU A 61 8.89 6.53 6.37
N MET A 62 7.86 7.09 5.72
CA MET A 62 6.70 6.33 5.27
C MET A 62 7.05 5.25 4.24
N ALA A 63 7.98 5.52 3.32
CA ALA A 63 8.47 4.53 2.36
C ALA A 63 9.17 3.37 3.09
N GLY A 64 10.02 3.67 4.08
CA GLY A 64 10.65 2.66 4.95
C GLY A 64 9.62 1.80 5.68
N VAL A 65 8.57 2.42 6.23
CA VAL A 65 7.45 1.71 6.90
C VAL A 65 6.73 0.79 5.92
N TYR A 66 6.46 1.26 4.70
CA TYR A 66 5.78 0.46 3.68
C TYR A 66 6.54 -0.82 3.34
N TYR A 67 7.82 -0.66 2.98
CA TYR A 67 8.67 -1.81 2.66
C TYR A 67 8.87 -2.72 3.88
N GLY A 68 9.10 -2.12 5.04
CA GLY A 68 9.23 -2.87 6.30
C GLY A 68 8.01 -3.74 6.59
N ALA A 69 6.80 -3.18 6.43
CA ALA A 69 5.57 -3.92 6.68
C ALA A 69 5.37 -5.10 5.72
N VAL A 70 5.81 -4.96 4.47
CA VAL A 70 5.73 -6.06 3.49
C VAL A 70 6.72 -7.16 3.83
N PHE A 71 7.97 -6.83 4.16
CA PHE A 71 8.97 -7.79 4.63
C PHE A 71 8.50 -8.52 5.91
N GLY A 72 7.99 -7.77 6.89
CA GLY A 72 7.46 -8.34 8.13
C GLY A 72 6.29 -9.28 7.90
N GLY A 73 5.40 -8.95 6.98
CA GLY A 73 4.24 -9.76 6.62
C GLY A 73 4.59 -11.15 6.09
N SER A 74 5.73 -11.27 5.40
CA SER A 74 6.24 -12.57 4.93
C SER A 74 6.62 -13.48 6.08
N THR A 75 7.14 -12.92 7.16
CA THR A 75 7.55 -13.67 8.34
C THR A 75 6.37 -14.38 9.02
N SER A 76 5.27 -13.69 9.26
CA SER A 76 4.07 -14.30 9.84
C SER A 76 3.38 -15.27 8.88
N SER A 77 3.46 -15.03 7.57
CA SER A 77 2.98 -15.96 6.54
C SER A 77 3.73 -17.29 6.58
N ILE A 78 5.06 -17.25 6.73
CA ILE A 78 5.92 -18.43 6.77
C ILE A 78 5.80 -19.17 8.10
N LEU A 79 5.82 -18.46 9.23
CA LEU A 79 5.87 -19.11 10.54
C LEU A 79 4.51 -19.52 11.09
N LEU A 80 3.47 -18.75 10.83
CA LEU A 80 2.17 -18.91 11.46
C LEU A 80 1.06 -19.31 10.49
N ASN A 81 1.33 -19.36 9.18
CA ASN A 81 0.29 -19.43 8.13
C ASN A 81 -0.81 -18.36 8.29
N ALA A 82 -0.42 -17.23 8.86
CA ALA A 82 -1.27 -16.09 9.12
C ALA A 82 -0.64 -14.84 8.49
N PRO A 83 -0.99 -14.53 7.22
CA PRO A 83 -0.37 -13.43 6.49
C PRO A 83 -0.52 -12.10 7.22
N GLY A 84 0.60 -11.40 7.46
CA GLY A 84 0.60 -10.07 8.06
C GLY A 84 0.05 -9.02 7.09
N VAL A 85 0.28 -9.24 5.79
CA VAL A 85 -0.24 -8.37 4.73
C VAL A 85 -0.86 -9.22 3.60
N PRO A 86 -1.90 -8.73 2.91
CA PRO A 86 -2.57 -9.51 1.84
C PRO A 86 -1.62 -9.95 0.72
N GLY A 87 -0.57 -9.18 0.45
CA GLY A 87 0.45 -9.50 -0.56
C GLY A 87 1.29 -10.72 -0.23
N THR A 88 1.35 -11.16 1.02
CA THR A 88 2.14 -12.31 1.46
C THR A 88 1.32 -13.60 1.64
N VAL A 89 0.05 -13.61 1.23
CA VAL A 89 -0.78 -14.82 1.26
C VAL A 89 -0.18 -15.92 0.39
N ALA A 90 0.26 -15.59 -0.84
CA ALA A 90 0.88 -16.57 -1.73
C ALA A 90 2.22 -17.13 -1.18
N THR A 91 2.93 -16.35 -0.36
CA THR A 91 4.14 -16.76 0.35
C THR A 91 3.88 -17.93 1.30
N SER A 92 2.71 -17.96 1.95
CA SER A 92 2.38 -19.02 2.88
C SER A 92 2.21 -20.40 2.20
N PHE A 93 1.89 -20.43 0.90
CA PHE A 93 1.65 -21.68 0.18
C PHE A 93 2.85 -22.62 0.16
N ASP A 94 4.05 -22.07 0.08
CA ASP A 94 5.29 -22.85 0.12
C ASP A 94 6.14 -22.53 1.36
N GLY A 95 6.09 -21.30 1.86
CA GLY A 95 6.85 -20.89 3.04
C GLY A 95 6.43 -21.62 4.31
N TYR A 96 5.14 -21.75 4.56
CA TYR A 96 4.64 -22.47 5.74
C TYR A 96 4.92 -23.98 5.69
N PRO A 97 4.71 -24.72 4.57
CA PRO A 97 5.16 -26.09 4.45
C PRO A 97 6.66 -26.28 4.67
N MET A 98 7.52 -25.34 4.22
CA MET A 98 8.95 -25.37 4.56
C MET A 98 9.19 -25.24 6.06
N ALA A 99 8.48 -24.34 6.72
CA ALA A 99 8.59 -24.17 8.17
C ALA A 99 8.17 -25.43 8.93
N GLN A 100 7.07 -26.08 8.51
CA GLN A 100 6.61 -27.36 9.09
C GLN A 100 7.61 -28.51 8.89
N GLN A 101 8.46 -28.44 7.86
CA GLN A 101 9.55 -29.39 7.61
C GLN A 101 10.82 -29.10 8.42
N GLY A 102 10.79 -28.16 9.39
CA GLY A 102 11.96 -27.74 10.16
C GLY A 102 12.95 -26.84 9.38
N LYS A 103 12.49 -26.24 8.26
CA LYS A 103 13.29 -25.38 7.37
C LYS A 103 12.84 -23.91 7.46
N ALA A 104 12.29 -23.49 8.59
CA ALA A 104 11.74 -22.14 8.77
C ALA A 104 12.80 -21.05 8.54
N GLY A 105 14.00 -21.19 9.10
CA GLY A 105 15.07 -20.22 8.91
C GLY A 105 15.51 -20.10 7.44
N LYS A 106 15.54 -21.23 6.72
CA LYS A 106 15.81 -21.24 5.28
C LYS A 106 14.71 -20.52 4.49
N ALA A 107 13.44 -20.78 4.80
CA ALA A 107 12.32 -20.12 4.14
C ALA A 107 12.36 -18.59 4.37
N LEU A 108 12.64 -18.15 5.59
CA LEU A 108 12.81 -16.74 5.93
C LEU A 108 14.00 -16.12 5.17
N ALA A 109 15.12 -16.83 5.05
CA ALA A 109 16.27 -16.35 4.30
C ALA A 109 15.97 -16.24 2.79
N ILE A 110 15.28 -17.23 2.19
CA ILE A 110 14.83 -17.17 0.78
C ILE A 110 13.89 -15.99 0.59
N ALA A 111 12.92 -15.79 1.47
CA ALA A 111 12.00 -14.66 1.42
C ALA A 111 12.74 -13.33 1.49
N ALA A 112 13.64 -13.14 2.46
CA ALA A 112 14.41 -11.91 2.63
C ALA A 112 15.26 -11.56 1.41
N TRP A 113 15.99 -12.54 0.83
CA TRP A 113 16.78 -12.33 -0.38
C TRP A 113 15.92 -12.07 -1.62
N SER A 114 14.78 -12.76 -1.76
CA SER A 114 13.85 -12.58 -2.87
C SER A 114 13.20 -11.19 -2.84
N SER A 115 12.78 -10.76 -1.65
CA SER A 115 12.21 -9.43 -1.40
C SER A 115 13.23 -8.31 -1.63
N PHE A 116 14.45 -8.47 -1.11
CA PHE A 116 15.55 -7.53 -1.37
C PHE A 116 15.84 -7.39 -2.87
N ALA A 117 16.01 -8.50 -3.58
CA ALA A 117 16.32 -8.48 -5.00
C ALA A 117 15.14 -7.93 -5.83
N GLY A 118 13.90 -8.33 -5.49
CA GLY A 118 12.69 -7.84 -6.16
C GLY A 118 12.50 -6.34 -5.99
N GLY A 119 12.61 -5.84 -4.77
CA GLY A 119 12.49 -4.41 -4.46
C GLY A 119 13.63 -3.58 -5.08
N THR A 120 14.87 -4.08 -5.04
CA THR A 120 16.03 -3.38 -5.65
C THR A 120 15.89 -3.29 -7.17
N LEU A 121 15.58 -4.40 -7.86
CA LEU A 121 15.37 -4.38 -9.31
C LEU A 121 14.21 -3.45 -9.69
N ALA A 122 13.11 -3.50 -8.96
CA ALA A 122 11.97 -2.63 -9.21
C ALA A 122 12.28 -1.15 -8.96
N SER A 123 13.13 -0.83 -7.97
CA SER A 123 13.61 0.53 -7.75
C SER A 123 14.49 1.01 -8.90
N ILE A 124 15.24 0.11 -9.56
CA ILE A 124 15.96 0.44 -10.81
C ILE A 124 14.95 0.75 -11.92
N TYR A 125 13.90 -0.07 -12.09
CA TYR A 125 12.87 0.21 -13.10
C TYR A 125 12.16 1.54 -12.81
N LEU A 126 11.85 1.83 -11.55
CA LEU A 126 11.27 3.10 -11.11
C LEU A 126 12.18 4.28 -11.45
N LEU A 127 13.49 4.16 -11.20
CA LEU A 127 14.49 5.19 -11.47
C LEU A 127 14.47 5.66 -12.94
N PHE A 128 14.28 4.72 -13.88
CA PHE A 128 14.25 5.03 -15.31
C PHE A 128 12.85 5.41 -15.80
N LEU A 129 11.81 4.74 -15.29
CA LEU A 129 10.45 4.92 -15.78
C LEU A 129 9.80 6.20 -15.24
N ALA A 130 9.99 6.53 -13.96
CA ALA A 130 9.29 7.66 -13.33
C ALA A 130 9.63 9.02 -14.00
N PRO A 131 10.89 9.39 -14.28
CA PRO A 131 11.19 10.64 -14.97
C PRO A 131 10.64 10.70 -16.40
N SER A 132 10.64 9.56 -17.10
CA SER A 132 10.11 9.46 -18.46
C SER A 132 8.59 9.64 -18.48
N LEU A 133 7.90 8.99 -17.55
CA LEU A 133 6.45 9.08 -17.42
C LEU A 133 6.03 10.47 -16.91
N SER A 134 6.80 11.10 -16.02
CA SER A 134 6.54 12.49 -15.60
C SER A 134 6.54 13.47 -16.77
N LYS A 135 7.45 13.30 -17.72
CA LYS A 135 7.48 14.14 -18.94
C LYS A 135 6.25 13.92 -19.81
N VAL A 136 5.82 12.68 -20.01
CA VAL A 136 4.60 12.36 -20.76
C VAL A 136 3.37 12.91 -20.06
N SER A 137 3.29 12.82 -18.75
CA SER A 137 2.14 13.27 -17.98
C SER A 137 2.00 14.79 -17.92
N LEU A 138 3.04 15.57 -18.26
CA LEU A 138 2.94 17.03 -18.46
C LEU A 138 2.01 17.42 -19.63
N SER A 139 1.76 16.51 -20.57
CA SER A 139 0.80 16.72 -21.67
C SER A 139 -0.67 16.52 -21.25
N PHE A 140 -0.90 15.99 -20.05
CA PHE A 140 -2.25 15.73 -19.54
C PHE A 140 -2.96 17.03 -19.17
N ARG A 141 -4.25 17.08 -19.46
CA ARG A 141 -5.13 18.21 -19.12
C ARG A 141 -6.20 17.77 -18.13
N SER A 142 -6.98 18.70 -17.61
CA SER A 142 -8.02 18.41 -16.61
C SER A 142 -8.97 17.26 -17.00
N PRO A 143 -9.46 17.13 -18.26
CA PRO A 143 -10.25 15.96 -18.66
C PRO A 143 -9.52 14.62 -18.48
N ASP A 144 -8.22 14.59 -18.81
CA ASP A 144 -7.40 13.38 -18.71
C ASP A 144 -7.21 12.97 -17.26
N TYR A 145 -6.96 13.95 -16.36
CA TYR A 145 -6.85 13.70 -14.92
C TYR A 145 -8.18 13.23 -14.31
N PHE A 146 -9.30 13.86 -14.68
CA PHE A 146 -10.62 13.41 -14.24
C PHE A 146 -10.88 11.95 -14.64
N ALA A 147 -10.62 11.62 -15.92
CA ALA A 147 -10.78 10.26 -16.41
C ALA A 147 -9.86 9.25 -15.69
N LEU A 148 -8.58 9.64 -15.42
CA LEU A 148 -7.64 8.79 -14.67
C LEU A 148 -8.09 8.55 -13.23
N MET A 149 -8.68 9.55 -12.56
CA MET A 149 -9.19 9.38 -11.20
C MET A 149 -10.38 8.43 -11.18
N ILE A 150 -11.30 8.53 -12.14
CA ILE A 150 -12.40 7.56 -12.29
C ILE A 150 -11.85 6.16 -12.56
N LEU A 151 -10.87 6.02 -13.44
CA LEU A 151 -10.21 4.75 -13.70
C LEU A 151 -9.56 4.18 -12.43
N GLY A 152 -8.83 5.00 -11.67
CA GLY A 152 -8.18 4.59 -10.42
C GLY A 152 -9.19 4.11 -9.36
N LEU A 153 -10.28 4.86 -9.14
CA LEU A 153 -11.36 4.47 -8.23
C LEU A 153 -12.06 3.18 -8.66
N THR A 154 -12.31 3.06 -9.97
CA THR A 154 -12.93 1.86 -10.53
C THR A 154 -12.00 0.65 -10.43
N ALA A 155 -10.72 0.84 -10.72
CA ALA A 155 -9.72 -0.23 -10.67
C ALA A 155 -9.55 -0.77 -9.25
N ILE A 156 -9.41 0.08 -8.22
CA ILE A 156 -9.27 -0.39 -6.83
C ILE A 156 -10.53 -1.14 -6.37
N ALA A 157 -11.72 -0.72 -6.82
CA ALA A 157 -12.95 -1.45 -6.55
C ALA A 157 -13.00 -2.79 -7.30
N ALA A 158 -12.56 -2.81 -8.56
CA ALA A 158 -12.55 -4.01 -9.40
C ALA A 158 -11.56 -5.07 -8.91
N PHE A 159 -10.43 -4.65 -8.34
CA PHE A 159 -9.40 -5.52 -7.77
C PHE A 159 -9.65 -5.92 -6.31
N SER A 160 -10.76 -5.49 -5.72
CA SER A 160 -11.20 -5.99 -4.42
C SER A 160 -11.50 -7.50 -4.46
N SER A 161 -11.57 -8.15 -3.31
CA SER A 161 -11.80 -9.59 -3.21
C SER A 161 -13.04 -10.05 -3.99
N LYS A 162 -13.08 -11.33 -4.39
CA LYS A 162 -14.19 -11.89 -5.17
C LYS A 162 -15.55 -11.58 -4.51
N GLY A 163 -16.49 -11.03 -5.29
CA GLY A 163 -17.85 -10.70 -4.85
C GLY A 163 -17.97 -9.39 -4.07
N GLN A 164 -16.88 -8.67 -3.80
CA GLN A 164 -16.89 -7.42 -3.02
C GLN A 164 -16.94 -6.15 -3.88
N PHE A 165 -17.03 -6.25 -5.20
CA PHE A 165 -17.04 -5.08 -6.10
C PHE A 165 -18.11 -4.04 -5.70
N LEU A 166 -19.35 -4.49 -5.44
CA LEU A 166 -20.42 -3.57 -5.05
C LEU A 166 -20.13 -2.90 -3.70
N LYS A 167 -19.64 -3.65 -2.70
CA LYS A 167 -19.23 -3.11 -1.42
C LYS A 167 -18.10 -2.09 -1.58
N ALA A 168 -17.12 -2.39 -2.44
CA ALA A 168 -16.03 -1.49 -2.76
C ALA A 168 -16.52 -0.19 -3.42
N MET A 169 -17.47 -0.28 -4.36
CA MET A 169 -18.10 0.91 -4.96
C MET A 169 -18.90 1.74 -3.93
N MET A 170 -19.59 1.09 -2.98
CA MET A 170 -20.24 1.81 -1.87
C MET A 170 -19.22 2.56 -1.02
N MET A 171 -18.05 1.95 -0.77
CA MET A 171 -16.96 2.61 -0.03
C MET A 171 -16.34 3.78 -0.80
N VAL A 172 -16.28 3.68 -2.15
CA VAL A 172 -15.90 4.83 -3.00
C VAL A 172 -16.88 5.99 -2.82
N VAL A 173 -18.18 5.71 -2.91
CA VAL A 173 -19.21 6.75 -2.74
C VAL A 173 -19.11 7.39 -1.35
N LEU A 174 -18.99 6.60 -0.29
CA LEU A 174 -18.80 7.11 1.07
C LEU A 174 -17.53 7.97 1.21
N GLY A 175 -16.43 7.57 0.60
CA GLY A 175 -15.19 8.36 0.58
C GLY A 175 -15.37 9.71 -0.11
N LEU A 176 -16.06 9.74 -1.26
CA LEU A 176 -16.40 10.99 -1.95
C LEU A 176 -17.34 11.89 -1.13
N MET A 177 -18.31 11.29 -0.44
CA MET A 177 -19.21 12.04 0.47
C MET A 177 -18.44 12.67 1.62
N LEU A 178 -17.53 11.94 2.27
CA LEU A 178 -16.67 12.49 3.31
C LEU A 178 -15.76 13.61 2.79
N ALA A 179 -15.22 13.46 1.57
CA ALA A 179 -14.39 14.48 0.93
C ALA A 179 -15.17 15.76 0.57
N SER A 180 -16.49 15.70 0.46
CA SER A 180 -17.33 16.85 0.15
C SER A 180 -17.75 17.68 1.37
N VAL A 181 -17.38 17.26 2.58
CA VAL A 181 -17.63 18.03 3.81
C VAL A 181 -16.69 19.22 3.87
N GLY A 182 -17.19 20.40 4.24
CA GLY A 182 -16.39 21.61 4.39
C GLY A 182 -16.90 22.77 3.53
N GLN A 183 -16.07 23.79 3.34
CA GLN A 183 -16.38 24.89 2.43
C GLN A 183 -15.98 24.55 0.99
N ASP A 184 -16.82 24.91 0.06
CA ASP A 184 -16.54 24.81 -1.35
C ASP A 184 -15.45 25.83 -1.74
N SER A 185 -14.34 25.37 -2.30
CA SER A 185 -13.17 26.21 -2.63
C SER A 185 -13.42 27.28 -3.70
N LEU A 186 -14.54 27.21 -4.45
CA LEU A 186 -14.87 28.17 -5.52
C LEU A 186 -16.01 29.10 -5.16
N SER A 187 -16.97 28.64 -4.36
CA SER A 187 -18.20 29.39 -4.02
C SER A 187 -18.27 29.81 -2.56
N ASP A 188 -17.33 29.37 -1.73
CA ASP A 188 -17.33 29.56 -0.27
C ASP A 188 -18.60 29.08 0.45
N ILE A 189 -19.44 28.28 -0.23
CA ILE A 189 -20.65 27.71 0.34
C ILE A 189 -20.29 26.52 1.21
N SER A 190 -20.78 26.53 2.46
CA SER A 190 -20.61 25.40 3.39
C SER A 190 -21.43 24.19 2.96
N ARG A 191 -20.76 23.01 2.86
CA ARG A 191 -21.37 21.74 2.49
C ARG A 191 -21.24 20.74 3.63
N PHE A 192 -22.37 20.20 4.08
CA PHE A 192 -22.45 19.18 5.13
C PHE A 192 -21.72 19.54 6.43
N THR A 193 -21.58 20.84 6.75
CA THR A 193 -20.93 21.31 7.99
C THR A 193 -21.90 21.33 9.19
N PHE A 194 -23.21 21.23 8.94
CA PHE A 194 -24.26 21.28 9.97
C PHE A 194 -24.12 22.50 10.91
N ASN A 195 -23.65 23.64 10.39
CA ASN A 195 -23.32 24.86 11.13
C ASN A 195 -22.25 24.68 12.23
N ASN A 196 -21.44 23.64 12.13
CA ASN A 196 -20.33 23.42 13.04
C ASN A 196 -19.03 23.98 12.44
N MET A 197 -18.44 24.96 13.11
CA MET A 197 -17.19 25.60 12.67
C MET A 197 -16.02 24.62 12.55
N ASN A 198 -15.99 23.56 13.38
CA ASN A 198 -14.93 22.55 13.28
C ASN A 198 -14.98 21.73 11.98
N LEU A 199 -16.07 21.78 11.23
CA LEU A 199 -16.22 21.11 9.94
C LEU A 199 -16.05 22.07 8.75
N SER A 200 -15.81 23.36 8.98
CA SER A 200 -15.66 24.37 7.91
C SER A 200 -14.45 24.06 7.01
N ASP A 201 -13.34 23.63 7.59
CA ASP A 201 -12.12 23.25 6.85
C ASP A 201 -12.17 21.80 6.32
N GLY A 202 -13.34 21.14 6.44
CA GLY A 202 -13.51 19.75 6.08
C GLY A 202 -13.03 18.78 7.14
N ILE A 203 -12.96 17.49 6.77
CA ILE A 203 -12.47 16.43 7.66
C ILE A 203 -10.98 16.19 7.34
N SER A 204 -10.13 16.21 8.37
CA SER A 204 -8.71 15.94 8.20
C SER A 204 -8.47 14.55 7.61
N PHE A 205 -7.60 14.46 6.59
CA PHE A 205 -7.19 13.19 6.00
C PHE A 205 -6.63 12.21 7.05
N VAL A 206 -5.75 12.71 7.93
CA VAL A 206 -5.11 11.88 8.96
C VAL A 206 -6.16 11.30 9.90
N LEU A 207 -7.18 12.09 10.27
CA LEU A 207 -8.29 11.63 11.10
C LEU A 207 -9.01 10.44 10.46
N VAL A 208 -9.38 10.55 9.18
CA VAL A 208 -10.11 9.46 8.48
C VAL A 208 -9.24 8.21 8.39
N VAL A 209 -7.94 8.35 8.08
CA VAL A 209 -7.01 7.21 8.01
C VAL A 209 -6.82 6.55 9.37
N MET A 210 -6.59 7.33 10.43
CA MET A 210 -6.43 6.82 11.79
C MET A 210 -7.69 6.10 12.26
N ALA A 211 -8.86 6.67 11.99
CA ALA A 211 -10.15 6.07 12.32
C ALA A 211 -10.36 4.72 11.60
N THR A 212 -10.13 4.70 10.28
CA THR A 212 -10.49 3.55 9.42
C THR A 212 -9.45 2.42 9.43
N PHE A 213 -8.18 2.70 9.70
CA PHE A 213 -7.13 1.67 9.72
C PHE A 213 -6.62 1.37 11.12
N ALA A 214 -6.21 2.37 11.90
CA ALA A 214 -5.62 2.10 13.20
C ALA A 214 -6.70 1.78 14.26
N MET A 215 -7.60 2.72 14.54
CA MET A 215 -8.59 2.56 15.61
C MET A 215 -9.63 1.48 15.30
N SER A 216 -10.17 1.43 14.08
CA SER A 216 -11.14 0.39 13.70
C SER A 216 -10.55 -1.01 13.73
N GLU A 217 -9.26 -1.17 13.40
CA GLU A 217 -8.56 -2.45 13.52
C GLU A 217 -8.45 -2.87 14.98
N ALA A 218 -8.02 -1.96 15.87
CA ALA A 218 -7.94 -2.23 17.31
C ALA A 218 -9.31 -2.66 17.87
N LEU A 219 -10.38 -1.95 17.51
CA LEU A 219 -11.76 -2.30 17.92
C LEU A 219 -12.19 -3.66 17.36
N THR A 220 -11.85 -3.97 16.10
CA THR A 220 -12.15 -5.27 15.48
C THR A 220 -11.43 -6.41 16.22
N ILE A 221 -10.17 -6.22 16.62
CA ILE A 221 -9.42 -7.21 17.40
C ILE A 221 -10.08 -7.43 18.78
N ILE A 222 -10.57 -6.36 19.44
CA ILE A 222 -11.30 -6.46 20.71
C ILE A 222 -12.56 -7.32 20.55
N LEU A 223 -13.36 -7.05 19.52
CA LEU A 223 -14.63 -7.73 19.28
C LEU A 223 -14.44 -9.21 18.92
N LYS A 224 -13.35 -9.52 18.19
CA LYS A 224 -13.00 -10.90 17.79
C LYS A 224 -12.11 -11.64 18.80
N ARG A 225 -11.89 -11.08 20.01
CA ARG A 225 -10.97 -11.65 21.02
C ARG A 225 -11.28 -13.09 21.42
N ASN A 226 -12.55 -13.48 21.42
CA ASN A 226 -12.99 -14.81 21.83
C ASN A 226 -13.10 -15.82 20.67
N ASP A 227 -12.62 -15.49 19.48
CA ASP A 227 -12.63 -16.42 18.35
C ASP A 227 -11.49 -17.44 18.48
N PRO A 228 -11.80 -18.74 18.68
CA PRO A 228 -10.78 -19.80 18.84
C PRO A 228 -9.86 -19.94 17.63
N SER A 229 -10.31 -19.52 16.42
CA SER A 229 -9.52 -19.57 15.19
C SER A 229 -8.39 -18.53 15.15
N ALA A 230 -8.42 -17.55 16.07
CA ALA A 230 -7.41 -16.49 16.17
C ALA A 230 -6.15 -16.89 16.96
N VAL A 231 -6.10 -18.09 17.52
CA VAL A 231 -4.93 -18.62 18.27
C VAL A 231 -3.96 -19.25 17.28
N ALA A 232 -2.99 -18.47 16.82
CA ALA A 232 -1.89 -19.00 16.02
C ALA A 232 -1.08 -20.02 16.84
N LYS A 233 -0.85 -21.23 16.30
CA LYS A 233 0.11 -22.18 16.89
C LYS A 233 1.46 -21.51 16.98
N GLN A 234 2.00 -21.38 18.19
CA GLN A 234 3.35 -20.86 18.41
C GLN A 234 4.37 -21.83 17.80
N VAL A 235 5.18 -21.35 16.89
CA VAL A 235 6.37 -22.07 16.43
C VAL A 235 7.47 -21.88 17.48
N SER A 236 8.05 -22.98 17.94
CA SER A 236 9.16 -22.93 18.90
C SER A 236 10.41 -22.33 18.26
N LEU A 237 11.05 -21.39 18.93
CA LEU A 237 12.32 -20.75 18.50
C LEU A 237 13.45 -21.75 18.25
N THR A 238 13.45 -22.89 18.93
CA THR A 238 14.46 -23.94 18.83
C THR A 238 14.40 -24.71 17.50
N GLU A 239 13.33 -24.53 16.70
CA GLU A 239 13.07 -25.29 15.47
C GLU A 239 13.28 -24.50 14.18
N LEU A 240 13.88 -23.28 14.22
CA LEU A 240 14.05 -22.47 13.03
C LEU A 240 14.97 -23.09 11.96
N GLY A 241 15.88 -23.96 12.37
CA GLY A 241 16.82 -24.62 11.47
C GLY A 241 17.86 -23.67 10.86
N SER A 242 18.57 -24.15 9.85
CA SER A 242 19.65 -23.39 9.20
C SER A 242 19.10 -22.35 8.21
N ILE A 243 19.68 -21.14 8.23
CA ILE A 243 19.42 -20.07 7.25
C ILE A 243 20.21 -20.22 5.93
N LYS A 244 21.06 -21.26 5.83
CA LYS A 244 21.94 -21.44 4.66
C LYS A 244 21.13 -21.89 3.42
N ILE A 245 21.27 -21.12 2.35
CA ILE A 245 20.74 -21.43 1.02
C ILE A 245 21.84 -22.14 0.23
N ASN A 246 21.56 -23.34 -0.26
CA ASN A 246 22.54 -24.12 -1.02
C ASN A 246 22.68 -23.59 -2.48
N LYS A 247 23.67 -24.12 -3.22
CA LYS A 247 23.97 -23.67 -4.60
C LYS A 247 22.82 -23.92 -5.58
N GLU A 248 22.12 -25.04 -5.44
CA GLU A 248 20.97 -25.40 -6.27
C GLU A 248 19.79 -24.46 -6.03
N GLU A 249 19.43 -24.24 -4.75
CA GLU A 249 18.36 -23.32 -4.34
C GLU A 249 18.64 -21.89 -4.82
N ARG A 250 19.91 -21.43 -4.69
CA ARG A 250 20.34 -20.14 -5.22
C ARG A 250 20.16 -20.05 -6.74
N GLY A 251 20.49 -21.13 -7.47
CA GLY A 251 20.27 -21.20 -8.91
C GLY A 251 18.79 -21.06 -9.28
N LYS A 252 17.88 -21.68 -8.51
CA LYS A 252 16.42 -21.55 -8.69
C LYS A 252 15.95 -20.11 -8.44
N MET A 253 16.41 -19.49 -7.36
CA MET A 253 16.10 -18.08 -7.04
C MET A 253 16.57 -17.14 -8.15
N LEU A 254 17.80 -17.26 -8.61
CA LEU A 254 18.37 -16.39 -9.66
C LEU A 254 17.59 -16.47 -10.98
N LYS A 255 16.98 -17.61 -11.31
CA LYS A 255 16.09 -17.78 -12.47
C LYS A 255 14.72 -17.14 -12.27
N ALA A 256 14.16 -17.22 -11.06
CA ALA A 256 12.83 -16.73 -10.75
C ALA A 256 12.78 -15.20 -10.54
N ILE A 257 13.78 -14.63 -9.88
CA ILE A 257 13.81 -13.21 -9.47
C ILE A 257 13.62 -12.24 -10.64
N PRO A 258 14.38 -12.30 -11.76
CA PRO A 258 14.23 -11.30 -12.83
C PRO A 258 12.83 -11.29 -13.45
N ARG A 259 12.26 -12.46 -13.72
CA ARG A 259 10.89 -12.57 -14.29
C ARG A 259 9.85 -11.97 -13.36
N ASN A 260 9.89 -12.37 -12.09
CA ASN A 260 8.88 -11.99 -11.13
C ASN A 260 9.04 -10.54 -10.66
N SER A 261 10.25 -9.96 -10.73
CA SER A 261 10.44 -8.52 -10.48
C SER A 261 9.78 -7.66 -11.58
N ILE A 262 9.89 -8.07 -12.85
CA ILE A 262 9.22 -7.37 -13.96
C ILE A 262 7.70 -7.48 -13.82
N ILE A 263 7.18 -8.70 -13.60
CA ILE A 263 5.75 -8.93 -13.42
C ILE A 263 5.22 -8.11 -12.25
N GLY A 264 5.88 -8.19 -11.09
CA GLY A 264 5.50 -7.45 -9.90
C GLY A 264 5.49 -5.96 -10.13
N PHE A 265 6.55 -5.42 -10.72
CA PHE A 265 6.66 -3.99 -11.00
C PHE A 265 5.55 -3.51 -11.95
N LEU A 266 5.30 -4.19 -13.06
CA LEU A 266 4.25 -3.82 -14.01
C LEU A 266 2.86 -3.85 -13.39
N ILE A 267 2.57 -4.86 -12.58
CA ILE A 267 1.29 -4.94 -11.84
C ILE A 267 1.21 -3.81 -10.80
N GLY A 268 2.32 -3.48 -10.12
CA GLY A 268 2.37 -2.39 -9.15
C GLY A 268 2.11 -1.01 -9.75
N VAL A 269 2.50 -0.79 -11.01
CA VAL A 269 2.19 0.47 -11.74
C VAL A 269 0.70 0.61 -12.03
N LEU A 270 -0.05 -0.49 -12.10
CA LEU A 270 -1.49 -0.45 -12.37
C LEU A 270 -2.27 -0.01 -11.12
N PRO A 271 -3.04 1.09 -11.17
CA PRO A 271 -3.82 1.55 -10.04
C PRO A 271 -4.75 0.46 -9.50
N GLY A 272 -4.70 0.23 -8.19
CA GLY A 272 -5.58 -0.71 -7.50
C GLY A 272 -5.17 -2.19 -7.56
N ALA A 273 -4.28 -2.59 -8.47
CA ALA A 273 -3.84 -3.99 -8.57
C ALA A 273 -3.01 -4.42 -7.34
N GLY A 274 -2.03 -3.60 -6.98
CA GLY A 274 -1.25 -3.76 -5.76
C GLY A 274 -0.44 -5.05 -5.66
N ALA A 275 0.25 -5.18 -4.53
CA ALA A 275 1.16 -6.28 -4.25
C ALA A 275 0.46 -7.65 -4.15
N THR A 276 -0.82 -7.67 -3.77
CA THR A 276 -1.60 -8.91 -3.63
C THR A 276 -1.77 -9.62 -4.97
N ILE A 277 -2.25 -8.89 -5.99
CA ILE A 277 -2.46 -9.47 -7.33
C ILE A 277 -1.11 -9.86 -7.93
N ALA A 278 -0.09 -9.03 -7.74
CA ALA A 278 1.26 -9.31 -8.22
C ALA A 278 1.80 -10.63 -7.68
N SER A 279 1.68 -10.88 -6.38
CA SER A 279 2.17 -12.10 -5.74
C SER A 279 1.46 -13.37 -6.21
N PHE A 280 0.11 -13.33 -6.31
CA PHE A 280 -0.66 -14.48 -6.81
C PHE A 280 -0.38 -14.78 -8.29
N LEU A 281 -0.30 -13.72 -9.11
CA LEU A 281 -0.01 -13.87 -10.53
C LEU A 281 1.40 -14.45 -10.74
N ALA A 282 2.39 -13.93 -10.01
CA ALA A 282 3.76 -14.42 -10.06
C ALA A 282 3.86 -15.90 -9.63
N TYR A 283 3.17 -16.29 -8.56
CA TYR A 283 3.12 -17.68 -8.12
C TYR A 283 2.55 -18.60 -9.20
N GLY A 284 1.41 -18.22 -9.79
CA GLY A 284 0.76 -19.01 -10.84
C GLY A 284 1.57 -19.07 -12.13
N MET A 285 2.18 -17.95 -12.53
CA MET A 285 3.02 -17.90 -13.74
C MET A 285 4.32 -18.68 -13.56
N GLU A 286 5.01 -18.54 -12.42
CA GLU A 286 6.27 -19.24 -12.16
C GLU A 286 6.09 -20.75 -12.25
N ARG A 287 4.96 -21.28 -11.77
CA ARG A 287 4.62 -22.68 -11.90
C ARG A 287 4.61 -23.18 -13.35
N ASN A 288 4.33 -22.31 -14.33
CA ASN A 288 4.33 -22.67 -15.75
C ASN A 288 5.74 -22.63 -16.38
N PHE A 289 6.69 -21.94 -15.75
CA PHE A 289 8.07 -21.81 -16.27
C PHE A 289 9.04 -22.84 -15.73
N VAL A 290 8.64 -23.65 -14.76
CA VAL A 290 9.49 -24.69 -14.18
C VAL A 290 9.21 -26.06 -14.81
N SER A 291 10.14 -27.02 -14.63
CA SER A 291 9.96 -28.41 -15.06
C SER A 291 8.81 -29.08 -14.33
N ASP A 292 8.25 -30.16 -14.89
CA ASP A 292 7.13 -30.88 -14.27
C ASP A 292 7.50 -31.43 -12.90
N GLU A 293 8.74 -31.86 -12.70
CA GLU A 293 9.26 -32.30 -11.40
C GLU A 293 9.24 -31.17 -10.35
N GLU A 294 9.55 -29.94 -10.74
CA GLU A 294 9.46 -28.77 -9.83
C GLU A 294 8.01 -28.31 -9.62
N LYS A 295 7.11 -28.48 -10.60
CA LYS A 295 5.69 -28.17 -10.46
C LYS A 295 5.02 -28.95 -9.33
N GLU A 296 5.42 -30.22 -9.13
CA GLU A 296 4.87 -31.08 -8.07
C GLU A 296 5.27 -30.63 -6.67
N LYS A 297 6.32 -29.83 -6.54
CA LYS A 297 6.79 -29.26 -5.25
C LYS A 297 6.01 -28.03 -4.82
N PHE A 298 5.28 -27.36 -5.74
CA PHE A 298 4.44 -26.21 -5.40
C PHE A 298 3.35 -26.59 -4.38
N GLY A 299 3.22 -25.80 -3.35
CA GLY A 299 2.35 -26.08 -2.20
C GLY A 299 2.94 -27.07 -1.18
N LYS A 300 4.17 -27.55 -1.39
CA LYS A 300 4.87 -28.50 -0.53
C LYS A 300 6.25 -28.02 -0.06
N GLY A 301 6.56 -26.73 -0.28
CA GLY A 301 7.83 -26.12 0.09
C GLY A 301 8.76 -25.88 -1.11
N SER A 302 8.22 -25.44 -2.25
CA SER A 302 8.98 -25.10 -3.45
C SER A 302 9.78 -23.82 -3.25
N VAL A 303 11.07 -23.82 -3.58
CA VAL A 303 11.91 -22.62 -3.62
C VAL A 303 11.40 -21.63 -4.66
N HIS A 304 10.99 -22.09 -5.85
CA HIS A 304 10.36 -21.26 -6.87
C HIS A 304 9.03 -20.67 -6.39
N GLY A 305 8.19 -21.51 -5.73
CA GLY A 305 6.90 -21.11 -5.21
C GLY A 305 6.99 -20.09 -4.06
N LEU A 306 8.11 -20.05 -3.33
CA LEU A 306 8.37 -19.02 -2.32
C LEU A 306 9.02 -17.78 -2.93
N THR A 307 9.99 -17.94 -3.83
CA THR A 307 10.74 -16.83 -4.43
C THR A 307 9.86 -15.93 -5.29
N ALA A 308 8.97 -16.51 -6.11
CA ALA A 308 8.16 -15.76 -7.06
C ALA A 308 7.23 -14.72 -6.40
N PRO A 309 6.35 -15.09 -5.47
CA PRO A 309 5.45 -14.14 -4.82
C PRO A 309 6.21 -13.10 -3.98
N GLU A 310 7.31 -13.47 -3.33
CA GLU A 310 8.12 -12.54 -2.53
C GLU A 310 8.79 -11.48 -3.40
N THR A 311 9.38 -11.90 -4.50
CA THR A 311 9.97 -10.98 -5.48
C THR A 311 8.93 -10.02 -6.05
N ALA A 312 7.79 -10.57 -6.50
CA ALA A 312 6.74 -9.77 -7.15
C ALA A 312 6.03 -8.83 -6.20
N ASN A 313 5.81 -9.25 -4.95
CA ASN A 313 5.20 -8.43 -3.90
C ASN A 313 6.02 -7.16 -3.66
N ASN A 314 7.31 -7.30 -3.40
CA ASN A 314 8.20 -6.18 -3.16
C ASN A 314 8.43 -5.32 -4.41
N ALA A 315 8.51 -5.94 -5.59
CA ALA A 315 8.59 -5.22 -6.84
C ALA A 315 7.32 -4.38 -7.11
N ALA A 316 6.14 -4.89 -6.76
CA ALA A 316 4.89 -4.16 -6.89
C ALA A 316 4.80 -2.95 -5.93
N CYS A 317 5.41 -3.04 -4.75
CA CYS A 317 5.50 -1.90 -3.83
C CYS A 317 6.29 -0.75 -4.46
N SER A 318 7.44 -1.02 -5.07
CA SER A 318 8.21 -0.01 -5.82
C SER A 318 7.43 0.49 -7.05
N GLY A 319 6.75 -0.41 -7.78
CA GLY A 319 5.90 -0.06 -8.92
C GLY A 319 4.78 0.92 -8.58
N ALA A 320 4.18 0.79 -7.38
CA ALA A 320 3.09 1.65 -6.93
C ALA A 320 3.51 3.12 -6.68
N PHE A 321 4.80 3.40 -6.55
CA PHE A 321 5.33 4.76 -6.50
C PHE A 321 5.36 5.45 -7.88
N VAL A 322 5.36 4.70 -8.97
CA VAL A 322 5.34 5.29 -10.32
C VAL A 322 4.12 6.20 -10.48
N PRO A 323 2.87 5.70 -10.43
CA PRO A 323 1.71 6.55 -10.60
C PRO A 323 1.58 7.60 -9.48
N LEU A 324 1.99 7.29 -8.25
CA LEU A 324 1.98 8.24 -7.14
C LEU A 324 2.83 9.47 -7.45
N LEU A 325 4.09 9.28 -7.83
CA LEU A 325 5.05 10.36 -8.01
C LEU A 325 4.87 11.09 -9.36
N THR A 326 4.39 10.39 -10.40
CA THR A 326 4.35 10.92 -11.76
C THR A 326 2.97 11.40 -12.20
N LEU A 327 1.90 10.79 -11.72
CA LEU A 327 0.52 11.12 -12.08
C LEU A 327 -0.26 11.72 -10.90
N GLY A 328 0.25 11.61 -9.66
CA GLY A 328 -0.51 12.00 -8.47
C GLY A 328 -1.69 11.06 -8.17
N ILE A 329 -1.61 9.82 -8.64
CA ILE A 329 -2.65 8.80 -8.45
C ILE A 329 -2.01 7.60 -7.74
N PRO A 330 -2.57 7.09 -6.64
CA PRO A 330 -1.95 5.99 -5.93
C PRO A 330 -2.10 4.67 -6.68
N GLY A 331 -1.04 3.88 -6.72
CA GLY A 331 -1.03 2.52 -7.28
C GLY A 331 -1.66 1.47 -6.35
N SER A 332 -1.79 1.78 -5.05
CA SER A 332 -2.33 0.87 -4.04
C SER A 332 -3.00 1.65 -2.90
N GLY A 333 -3.74 0.95 -2.02
CA GLY A 333 -4.30 1.56 -0.81
C GLY A 333 -3.23 2.17 0.10
N THR A 334 -2.06 1.57 0.18
CA THR A 334 -0.93 2.07 0.97
C THR A 334 -0.38 3.38 0.40
N THR A 335 -0.19 3.45 -0.91
CA THR A 335 0.23 4.70 -1.58
C THR A 335 -0.88 5.76 -1.58
N ALA A 336 -2.16 5.37 -1.42
CA ALA A 336 -3.23 6.33 -1.20
C ALA A 336 -3.09 7.06 0.15
N VAL A 337 -2.70 6.34 1.19
CA VAL A 337 -2.39 6.94 2.49
C VAL A 337 -1.19 7.89 2.39
N MET A 338 -0.15 7.50 1.65
CA MET A 338 1.02 8.38 1.40
C MET A 338 0.67 9.60 0.56
N LEU A 339 -0.22 9.45 -0.43
CA LEU A 339 -0.73 10.57 -1.24
C LEU A 339 -1.39 11.62 -0.35
N GLY A 340 -2.28 11.18 0.54
CA GLY A 340 -2.95 12.10 1.45
C GLY A 340 -1.99 12.79 2.42
N ALA A 341 -0.95 12.10 2.89
CA ALA A 341 0.09 12.72 3.69
C ALA A 341 0.85 13.81 2.90
N LEU A 342 1.20 13.55 1.62
CA LEU A 342 1.82 14.56 0.74
C LEU A 342 0.93 15.79 0.57
N LEU A 343 -0.37 15.61 0.34
CA LEU A 343 -1.33 16.70 0.25
C LEU A 343 -1.41 17.47 1.58
N GLY A 344 -1.36 16.78 2.71
CA GLY A 344 -1.30 17.37 4.04
C GLY A 344 -0.04 18.22 4.30
N PHE A 345 1.09 17.90 3.65
CA PHE A 345 2.28 18.73 3.62
C PHE A 345 2.19 19.92 2.64
N GLY A 346 1.07 20.08 1.94
CA GLY A 346 0.91 21.09 0.89
C GLY A 346 1.65 20.74 -0.40
N ILE A 347 2.13 19.51 -0.55
CA ILE A 347 2.83 19.04 -1.75
C ILE A 347 1.83 18.40 -2.70
N GLN A 348 1.73 18.91 -3.91
CA GLN A 348 0.92 18.32 -4.97
C GLN A 348 1.74 17.24 -5.70
N PRO A 349 1.44 15.94 -5.50
CA PRO A 349 2.06 14.89 -6.27
C PRO A 349 1.59 14.93 -7.73
N GLY A 350 2.38 14.31 -8.59
CA GLY A 350 2.07 14.27 -10.02
C GLY A 350 3.18 14.87 -10.88
N PRO A 351 2.89 15.23 -12.15
CA PRO A 351 3.92 15.56 -13.14
C PRO A 351 4.81 16.74 -12.75
N ARG A 352 4.25 17.68 -12.00
CA ARG A 352 4.99 18.86 -11.55
C ARG A 352 5.95 18.55 -10.40
N LEU A 353 5.72 17.49 -9.62
CA LEU A 353 6.57 17.13 -8.49
C LEU A 353 8.04 16.96 -8.90
N TYR A 354 8.27 16.33 -10.06
CA TYR A 354 9.60 16.17 -10.64
C TYR A 354 10.32 17.51 -10.91
N ILE A 355 9.57 18.61 -11.19
CA ILE A 355 10.09 19.93 -11.54
C ILE A 355 10.11 20.85 -10.31
N THR A 356 9.01 20.91 -9.56
CA THR A 356 8.83 21.85 -8.45
C THR A 356 9.51 21.40 -7.17
N ASN A 357 9.53 20.09 -6.91
CA ASN A 357 10.10 19.49 -5.70
C ASN A 357 11.01 18.31 -6.05
N PRO A 358 12.08 18.53 -6.84
CA PRO A 358 12.97 17.45 -7.30
C PRO A 358 13.64 16.74 -6.14
N GLU A 359 13.89 17.42 -5.03
CA GLU A 359 14.44 16.84 -3.83
C GLU A 359 13.55 15.73 -3.26
N ILE A 360 12.25 15.98 -3.11
CA ILE A 360 11.28 14.99 -2.63
C ILE A 360 11.20 13.82 -3.60
N PHE A 361 11.07 14.10 -4.89
CA PHE A 361 10.95 13.07 -5.92
C PHE A 361 12.13 12.09 -5.92
N TRP A 362 13.35 12.64 -5.95
CA TRP A 362 14.55 11.84 -6.07
C TRP A 362 15.00 11.21 -4.75
N SER A 363 14.81 11.89 -3.62
CA SER A 363 15.23 11.37 -2.31
C SER A 363 14.42 10.13 -1.91
N VAL A 364 13.13 10.09 -2.22
CA VAL A 364 12.31 8.90 -1.98
C VAL A 364 12.81 7.72 -2.80
N ILE A 365 13.11 7.92 -4.10
CA ILE A 365 13.64 6.86 -4.95
C ILE A 365 15.00 6.36 -4.43
N MET A 366 15.88 7.28 -4.03
CA MET A 366 17.20 6.91 -3.49
C MET A 366 17.11 6.25 -2.13
N SER A 367 16.17 6.68 -1.27
CA SER A 367 15.96 6.06 0.05
C SER A 367 15.52 4.59 -0.04
N MET A 368 14.86 4.19 -1.13
CA MET A 368 14.45 2.79 -1.34
C MET A 368 15.64 1.85 -1.40
N TYR A 369 16.74 2.25 -2.05
CA TYR A 369 17.96 1.43 -2.11
C TYR A 369 18.58 1.24 -0.72
N ILE A 370 18.61 2.32 0.07
CA ILE A 370 19.08 2.27 1.47
C ILE A 370 18.15 1.36 2.29
N GLY A 371 16.84 1.56 2.15
CA GLY A 371 15.81 0.78 2.84
C GLY A 371 15.90 -0.72 2.54
N MET A 372 16.13 -1.11 1.27
CA MET A 372 16.29 -2.52 0.90
C MET A 372 17.49 -3.17 1.60
N VAL A 373 18.63 -2.47 1.69
CA VAL A 373 19.82 -2.97 2.42
C VAL A 373 19.52 -3.09 3.91
N VAL A 374 18.93 -2.06 4.51
CA VAL A 374 18.52 -2.07 5.93
C VAL A 374 17.57 -3.23 6.21
N LEU A 375 16.55 -3.45 5.36
CA LEU A 375 15.59 -4.52 5.53
C LEU A 375 16.21 -5.91 5.39
N LEU A 376 17.12 -6.09 4.45
CA LEU A 376 17.85 -7.36 4.31
C LEU A 376 18.63 -7.68 5.59
N ILE A 377 19.38 -6.69 6.12
CA ILE A 377 20.16 -6.85 7.35
C ILE A 377 19.22 -7.12 8.54
N LEU A 378 18.19 -6.30 8.71
CA LEU A 378 17.23 -6.46 9.80
C LEU A 378 16.56 -7.85 9.76
N ASN A 379 16.01 -8.27 8.61
CA ASN A 379 15.27 -9.52 8.54
C ASN A 379 16.16 -10.74 8.69
N LEU A 380 17.38 -10.75 8.15
CA LEU A 380 18.32 -11.85 8.36
C LEU A 380 18.85 -11.91 9.80
N SER A 381 19.16 -10.75 10.42
CA SER A 381 19.69 -10.68 11.79
C SER A 381 18.61 -10.92 12.84
N LEU A 382 17.37 -10.50 12.57
CA LEU A 382 16.27 -10.63 13.52
C LEU A 382 15.58 -12.01 13.47
N ILE A 383 15.88 -12.86 12.48
CA ILE A 383 15.26 -14.20 12.38
C ILE A 383 15.20 -14.92 13.74
N PRO A 384 16.27 -14.98 14.55
CA PRO A 384 16.23 -15.64 15.85
C PRO A 384 15.32 -14.96 16.88
N TYR A 385 15.06 -13.65 16.74
CA TYR A 385 14.29 -12.84 17.70
C TYR A 385 12.84 -12.61 17.27
N ILE A 386 12.54 -12.83 16.01
CA ILE A 386 11.23 -12.57 15.38
C ILE A 386 10.11 -13.34 16.07
N ALA A 387 10.34 -14.59 16.46
CA ALA A 387 9.34 -15.37 17.15
C ALA A 387 8.96 -14.80 18.53
N ILE A 388 9.89 -14.08 19.19
CA ILE A 388 9.62 -13.36 20.45
C ILE A 388 8.66 -12.20 20.18
N ILE A 389 8.88 -11.46 19.09
CA ILE A 389 8.02 -10.34 18.69
C ILE A 389 6.60 -10.84 18.34
N LEU A 390 6.50 -11.97 17.63
CA LEU A 390 5.20 -12.59 17.28
C LEU A 390 4.46 -13.14 18.51
N ALA A 391 5.17 -13.43 19.60
CA ALA A 391 4.59 -13.88 20.86
C ALA A 391 4.01 -12.73 21.71
N VAL A 392 4.20 -11.46 21.32
CA VAL A 392 3.63 -10.32 22.06
C VAL A 392 2.11 -10.42 22.11
N PRO A 393 1.50 -10.49 23.31
CA PRO A 393 0.06 -10.60 23.43
C PRO A 393 -0.66 -9.39 22.83
N LYS A 394 -1.72 -9.63 22.06
CA LYS A 394 -2.57 -8.59 21.48
C LYS A 394 -3.09 -7.58 22.53
N ASN A 395 -3.16 -8.00 23.79
CA ASN A 395 -3.58 -7.15 24.92
C ASN A 395 -2.66 -5.92 25.13
N TYR A 396 -1.38 -5.97 24.73
CA TYR A 396 -0.48 -4.81 24.79
C TYR A 396 -0.54 -3.96 23.52
N LEU A 397 -0.82 -4.57 22.37
CA LEU A 397 -0.89 -3.86 21.08
C LEU A 397 -2.10 -2.94 21.00
N ILE A 398 -3.26 -3.42 21.46
CA ILE A 398 -4.50 -2.65 21.40
C ILE A 398 -4.40 -1.30 22.12
N PRO A 399 -4.00 -1.26 23.41
CA PRO A 399 -3.83 0.03 24.13
C PRO A 399 -2.81 0.95 23.44
N LEU A 400 -1.71 0.40 22.92
CA LEU A 400 -0.70 1.20 22.21
C LEU A 400 -1.27 1.84 20.94
N ILE A 401 -2.01 1.08 20.11
CA ILE A 401 -2.64 1.60 18.90
C ILE A 401 -3.63 2.71 19.26
N LEU A 402 -4.50 2.49 20.26
CA LEU A 402 -5.47 3.47 20.71
C LEU A 402 -4.79 4.72 21.26
N PHE A 403 -3.75 4.56 22.08
CA PHE A 403 -2.98 5.67 22.64
C PHE A 403 -2.35 6.52 21.54
N PHE A 404 -1.62 5.91 20.60
CA PHE A 404 -0.99 6.64 19.51
C PHE A 404 -2.01 7.27 18.55
N SER A 405 -3.16 6.64 18.33
CA SER A 405 -4.22 7.20 17.50
C SER A 405 -4.82 8.46 18.12
N ILE A 406 -5.18 8.41 19.40
CA ILE A 406 -5.78 9.55 20.10
C ILE A 406 -4.78 10.68 20.27
N THR A 407 -3.57 10.36 20.76
CA THR A 407 -2.51 11.34 20.96
C THR A 407 -2.08 11.98 19.64
N GLY A 408 -1.94 11.16 18.57
CA GLY A 408 -1.54 11.64 17.25
C GLY A 408 -2.51 12.68 16.67
N ILE A 409 -3.82 12.41 16.75
CA ILE A 409 -4.83 13.37 16.28
C ILE A 409 -4.85 14.61 17.15
N TYR A 410 -4.79 14.45 18.47
CA TYR A 410 -4.80 15.62 19.37
C TYR A 410 -3.60 16.55 19.14
N VAL A 411 -2.40 16.01 19.00
CA VAL A 411 -1.18 16.81 18.76
C VAL A 411 -1.23 17.55 17.43
N MET A 412 -1.95 17.01 16.43
CA MET A 412 -2.07 17.65 15.12
C MET A 412 -3.07 18.81 15.09
N SER A 413 -4.20 18.67 15.78
CA SER A 413 -5.30 19.65 15.68
C SER A 413 -5.50 20.48 16.96
N PHE A 414 -4.99 20.01 18.09
CA PHE A 414 -5.29 20.54 19.43
C PHE A 414 -6.80 20.74 19.69
N ASN A 415 -7.63 19.89 19.02
CA ASN A 415 -9.08 20.00 19.04
C ASN A 415 -9.73 18.68 19.51
N ASN A 416 -10.48 18.74 20.61
CA ASN A 416 -11.19 17.58 21.12
C ASN A 416 -12.31 17.08 20.18
N PHE A 417 -12.87 17.97 19.36
CA PHE A 417 -13.88 17.58 18.37
C PHE A 417 -13.35 16.51 17.40
N ASP A 418 -12.11 16.64 16.97
CA ASP A 418 -11.47 15.69 16.06
C ASP A 418 -11.31 14.30 16.67
N ILE A 419 -11.07 14.22 17.98
CA ILE A 419 -11.04 12.94 18.71
C ILE A 419 -12.43 12.28 18.67
N TYR A 420 -13.49 13.03 18.98
CA TYR A 420 -14.86 12.49 18.96
C TYR A 420 -15.28 12.07 17.56
N LEU A 421 -14.94 12.87 16.55
CA LEU A 421 -15.21 12.56 15.15
C LEU A 421 -14.45 11.30 14.69
N MET A 422 -13.17 11.18 15.09
CA MET A 422 -12.35 9.99 14.83
C MET A 422 -12.98 8.75 15.45
N ILE A 423 -13.41 8.81 16.71
CA ILE A 423 -14.06 7.68 17.40
C ILE A 423 -15.36 7.29 16.67
N GLY A 424 -16.18 8.26 16.29
CA GLY A 424 -17.43 8.02 15.54
C GLY A 424 -17.18 7.31 14.20
N ILE A 425 -16.23 7.82 13.41
CA ILE A 425 -15.85 7.19 12.15
C ILE A 425 -15.24 5.79 12.38
N ALA A 426 -14.43 5.61 13.43
CA ALA A 426 -13.81 4.32 13.74
C ALA A 426 -14.85 3.26 14.12
N VAL A 427 -15.89 3.62 14.88
CA VAL A 427 -17.00 2.73 15.21
C VAL A 427 -17.72 2.29 13.94
N ILE A 428 -18.09 3.24 13.07
CA ILE A 428 -18.74 2.93 11.78
C ILE A 428 -17.84 2.03 10.92
N ALA A 429 -16.55 2.36 10.80
CA ALA A 429 -15.57 1.57 10.05
C ALA A 429 -15.43 0.15 10.64
N THR A 430 -15.48 0.00 11.96
CA THR A 430 -15.46 -1.31 12.62
C THR A 430 -16.65 -2.17 12.20
N PHE A 431 -17.87 -1.62 12.24
CA PHE A 431 -19.05 -2.34 11.75
C PHE A 431 -18.91 -2.70 10.27
N MET A 432 -18.45 -1.79 9.44
CA MET A 432 -18.22 -2.08 8.01
C MET A 432 -17.21 -3.22 7.82
N ARG A 433 -16.12 -3.26 8.60
CA ARG A 433 -15.15 -4.36 8.57
C ARG A 433 -15.76 -5.70 9.00
N LEU A 434 -16.63 -5.71 10.00
CA LEU A 434 -17.33 -6.93 10.44
C LEU A 434 -18.23 -7.51 9.34
N TYR A 435 -18.70 -6.65 8.43
CA TYR A 435 -19.46 -7.07 7.24
C TYR A 435 -18.60 -7.15 5.96
N ASP A 436 -17.27 -7.26 6.09
CA ASP A 436 -16.33 -7.42 4.98
C ASP A 436 -16.37 -6.30 3.93
N PHE A 437 -16.58 -5.04 4.36
CA PHE A 437 -16.41 -3.88 3.48
C PHE A 437 -14.92 -3.51 3.39
N PRO A 438 -14.36 -3.36 2.17
CA PRO A 438 -12.96 -3.01 2.01
C PRO A 438 -12.71 -1.51 2.29
N MET A 439 -11.79 -1.18 3.20
CA MET A 439 -11.46 0.20 3.57
C MET A 439 -10.64 0.98 2.52
N PRO A 440 -9.71 0.37 1.75
CA PRO A 440 -8.87 1.11 0.80
C PRO A 440 -9.63 1.95 -0.23
N PRO A 441 -10.76 1.50 -0.82
CA PRO A 441 -11.54 2.31 -1.76
C PRO A 441 -12.09 3.60 -1.14
N LEU A 442 -12.47 3.57 0.14
CA LEU A 442 -12.96 4.75 0.86
C LEU A 442 -11.85 5.81 0.96
N ILE A 443 -10.67 5.42 1.41
CA ILE A 443 -9.54 6.35 1.58
C ILE A 443 -9.10 6.92 0.24
N LEU A 444 -9.01 6.06 -0.80
CA LEU A 444 -8.66 6.55 -2.13
C LEU A 444 -9.66 7.59 -2.63
N ALA A 445 -10.94 7.31 -2.49
CA ALA A 445 -11.99 8.22 -2.92
C ALA A 445 -12.00 9.51 -2.10
N PHE A 446 -11.75 9.41 -0.80
CA PHE A 446 -11.62 10.58 0.07
C PHE A 446 -10.47 11.49 -0.38
N VAL A 447 -9.28 10.93 -0.64
CA VAL A 447 -8.09 11.69 -1.07
C VAL A 447 -8.26 12.28 -2.48
N LEU A 448 -8.82 11.49 -3.41
CA LEU A 448 -9.00 11.95 -4.78
C LEU A 448 -10.23 12.83 -4.98
N GLY A 449 -11.16 12.89 -4.00
CA GLY A 449 -12.45 13.57 -4.15
C GLY A 449 -12.30 15.04 -4.52
N GLY A 450 -11.48 15.80 -3.79
CA GLY A 450 -11.23 17.21 -4.08
C GLY A 450 -10.56 17.44 -5.43
N LEU A 451 -9.53 16.63 -5.75
CA LEU A 451 -8.84 16.70 -7.04
C LEU A 451 -9.76 16.33 -8.21
N MET A 452 -10.62 15.33 -8.02
CA MET A 452 -11.59 14.90 -9.03
C MET A 452 -12.63 16.00 -9.29
N GLU A 453 -13.16 16.60 -8.25
CA GLU A 453 -14.10 17.71 -8.35
C GLU A 453 -13.48 18.92 -9.08
N GLU A 454 -12.27 19.33 -8.70
CA GLU A 454 -11.54 20.42 -9.33
C GLU A 454 -11.33 20.18 -10.84
N ASN A 455 -10.85 18.97 -11.20
CA ASN A 455 -10.62 18.64 -12.60
C ASN A 455 -11.92 18.49 -13.39
N LEU A 456 -13.01 17.98 -12.79
CA LEU A 456 -14.34 17.96 -13.41
C LEU A 456 -14.81 19.38 -13.71
N ARG A 457 -14.78 20.27 -12.73
CA ARG A 457 -15.23 21.68 -12.89
C ARG A 457 -14.43 22.41 -13.95
N ARG A 458 -13.11 22.28 -13.95
CA ARG A 458 -12.24 22.85 -14.98
C ARG A 458 -12.56 22.29 -16.35
N SER A 459 -12.83 20.99 -16.47
CA SER A 459 -13.18 20.37 -17.75
C SER A 459 -14.53 20.90 -18.28
N LEU A 460 -15.52 21.04 -17.42
CA LEU A 460 -16.82 21.61 -17.77
C LEU A 460 -16.70 23.09 -18.18
N LEU A 461 -15.87 23.89 -17.48
CA LEU A 461 -15.62 25.28 -17.86
C LEU A 461 -14.96 25.39 -19.25
N ILE A 462 -14.02 24.52 -19.57
CA ILE A 462 -13.33 24.50 -20.87
C ILE A 462 -14.27 24.09 -22.01
N SER A 463 -15.27 23.24 -21.71
CA SER A 463 -16.23 22.71 -22.67
C SER A 463 -17.60 23.41 -22.63
N ASP A 464 -17.68 24.64 -22.09
CA ASP A 464 -18.91 25.43 -21.97
C ASP A 464 -20.07 24.65 -21.33
N GLY A 465 -19.79 23.83 -20.32
CA GLY A 465 -20.74 22.98 -19.61
C GLY A 465 -21.10 21.66 -20.31
N SER A 466 -20.50 21.38 -21.47
CA SER A 466 -20.76 20.15 -22.23
C SER A 466 -19.97 18.96 -21.66
N TRP A 467 -20.61 17.78 -21.64
CA TRP A 467 -19.94 16.51 -21.30
C TRP A 467 -19.12 15.93 -22.46
N THR A 468 -19.06 16.59 -23.61
CA THR A 468 -18.29 16.14 -24.78
C THR A 468 -16.80 16.05 -24.47
N PHE A 469 -16.30 16.80 -23.49
CA PHE A 469 -14.91 16.72 -23.05
C PHE A 469 -14.42 15.29 -22.75
N LEU A 470 -15.33 14.37 -22.43
CA LEU A 470 -14.99 12.96 -22.21
C LEU A 470 -14.53 12.24 -23.49
N TRP A 471 -14.93 12.75 -24.66
CA TRP A 471 -14.70 12.12 -25.97
C TRP A 471 -13.87 13.00 -26.93
N ASP A 472 -13.78 14.30 -26.67
CA ASP A 472 -13.10 15.25 -27.56
C ASP A 472 -11.59 15.00 -27.66
N ARG A 473 -11.01 14.39 -26.64
CA ARG A 473 -9.58 14.05 -26.61
C ARG A 473 -9.39 12.53 -26.70
N PRO A 474 -8.55 12.04 -27.65
CA PRO A 474 -8.33 10.60 -27.81
C PRO A 474 -7.84 9.90 -26.52
N LEU A 475 -6.99 10.60 -25.75
CA LEU A 475 -6.47 10.06 -24.49
C LEU A 475 -7.57 9.92 -23.44
N THR A 476 -8.38 10.96 -23.23
CA THR A 476 -9.52 10.92 -22.30
C THR A 476 -10.51 9.83 -22.69
N ALA A 477 -10.88 9.76 -23.98
CA ALA A 477 -11.78 8.75 -24.53
C ALA A 477 -11.25 7.32 -24.33
N ALA A 478 -9.95 7.11 -24.54
CA ALA A 478 -9.32 5.81 -24.31
C ALA A 478 -9.38 5.39 -22.81
N ILE A 479 -9.09 6.32 -21.89
CA ILE A 479 -9.15 6.06 -20.44
C ILE A 479 -10.58 5.74 -20.00
N ILE A 480 -11.57 6.51 -20.47
CA ILE A 480 -13.00 6.25 -20.19
C ILE A 480 -13.43 4.92 -20.78
N GLY A 481 -13.01 4.60 -22.03
CA GLY A 481 -13.27 3.31 -22.66
C GLY A 481 -12.76 2.13 -21.85
N ILE A 482 -11.53 2.20 -21.36
CA ILE A 482 -10.94 1.19 -20.45
C ILE A 482 -11.77 1.08 -19.17
N THR A 483 -12.19 2.19 -18.59
CA THR A 483 -13.02 2.21 -17.38
C THR A 483 -14.34 1.49 -17.60
N ILE A 484 -15.03 1.78 -18.69
CA ILE A 484 -16.29 1.13 -19.06
C ILE A 484 -16.11 -0.38 -19.25
N LEU A 485 -15.02 -0.80 -19.91
CA LEU A 485 -14.69 -2.23 -20.08
C LEU A 485 -14.47 -2.93 -18.72
N ILE A 486 -13.75 -2.31 -17.80
CA ILE A 486 -13.52 -2.86 -16.45
C ILE A 486 -14.85 -3.02 -15.70
N VAL A 487 -15.70 -2.00 -15.70
CA VAL A 487 -17.03 -2.05 -15.05
C VAL A 487 -17.90 -3.12 -15.67
N GLY A 488 -17.99 -3.14 -17.00
CA GLY A 488 -18.77 -4.13 -17.74
C GLY A 488 -18.34 -5.57 -17.45
N TRP A 489 -17.02 -5.80 -17.39
CA TRP A 489 -16.45 -7.09 -17.02
C TRP A 489 -16.83 -7.51 -15.60
N GLN A 490 -16.75 -6.60 -14.64
CA GLN A 490 -17.08 -6.89 -13.24
C GLN A 490 -18.58 -7.16 -13.04
N ILE A 491 -19.45 -6.41 -13.72
CA ILE A 491 -20.90 -6.65 -13.73
C ILE A 491 -21.20 -8.03 -14.31
N TYR A 492 -20.63 -8.35 -15.49
CA TYR A 492 -20.80 -9.66 -16.12
C TYR A 492 -20.36 -10.81 -15.17
N LYS A 493 -19.20 -10.68 -14.53
CA LYS A 493 -18.68 -11.67 -13.58
C LYS A 493 -19.59 -11.82 -12.36
N THR A 494 -20.13 -10.74 -11.83
CA THR A 494 -21.04 -10.74 -10.67
C THR A 494 -22.37 -11.42 -11.01
N ILE A 495 -22.92 -11.16 -12.20
CA ILE A 495 -24.18 -11.81 -12.67
C ILE A 495 -23.93 -13.31 -12.88
N LYS A 496 -22.82 -13.69 -13.49
CA LYS A 496 -22.48 -15.08 -13.74
C LYS A 496 -22.28 -15.88 -12.46
N SER A 497 -21.67 -15.27 -11.42
CA SER A 497 -21.42 -15.92 -10.12
C SER A 497 -22.69 -16.14 -9.29
N LYS A 498 -23.78 -15.41 -9.57
CA LYS A 498 -25.10 -15.60 -8.92
C LYS A 498 -25.95 -16.69 -9.58
N LYS A 499 -25.54 -17.16 -10.77
CA LYS A 499 -26.28 -18.20 -11.54
C LYS A 499 -25.71 -19.61 -11.34
N ILE A 500 -24.63 -19.76 -10.57
CA ILE A 500 -24.02 -21.02 -10.14
C ILE A 500 -24.20 -21.13 -8.62
#